data_ddb31ace7de7f59b26f3960f437c7575
#
_entry.id   ddb31ace7de7f59b26f3960f437c7575
#
_cell.length_a   1.000
_cell.length_b   1.000
_cell.length_c   1.000
_cell.angle_alpha   90.00
_cell.angle_beta   90.00
_cell.angle_gamma   90.00
#
_symmetry.space_group_name_H-M   'P 1'
#
loop_
_entity.id
_entity.type
_entity.pdbx_description
1 polymer ?
#
loop_
_entity_poly.entity_id
_entity_poly.type
_entity_poly.pdbx_seq_one_letter_code
_entity_poly.pdbx_strand_id
1 'polypeptide(L)'
;MANALVPLLREIHHFEESVIFPIFEARLTAAAHALSAQRLRAEHVEDQAYAEELTEALMAIGHGAQVSNPEAVGFMLRGFFESTRRHVAFEREHVLPVIDAPDSCARLPRVRTY
;
A
#
# COMPACT_ATOMS: atom_id res chain seq x y z
N MET A 1 -1.74 1.82 20.58
CA MET A 1 -0.77 1.77 19.48
C MET A 1 -1.29 0.96 18.30
N ALA A 2 -1.62 -0.31 18.52
CA ALA A 2 -2.13 -1.14 17.43
C ALA A 2 -3.42 -0.59 16.80
N ASN A 3 -4.25 0.08 17.58
CA ASN A 3 -5.52 0.64 17.10
C ASN A 3 -5.34 1.85 16.18
N ALA A 4 -4.11 2.34 16.00
CA ALA A 4 -3.84 3.43 15.08
C ALA A 4 -3.53 2.93 13.66
N LEU A 5 -3.26 1.63 13.51
CA LEU A 5 -2.80 1.09 12.23
C LEU A 5 -3.85 1.21 11.13
N VAL A 6 -5.08 0.79 11.40
CA VAL A 6 -6.12 0.78 10.37
C VAL A 6 -6.51 2.21 9.95
N PRO A 7 -6.75 3.15 10.88
CA PRO A 7 -7.04 4.52 10.48
C PRO A 7 -5.92 5.16 9.66
N LEU A 8 -4.67 4.94 10.05
CA LEU A 8 -3.53 5.48 9.31
C LEU A 8 -3.47 4.90 7.90
N LEU A 9 -3.63 3.60 7.79
CA LEU A 9 -3.59 2.92 6.50
C LEU A 9 -4.72 3.43 5.59
N ARG A 10 -5.91 3.63 6.14
CA ARG A 10 -7.04 4.17 5.37
C ARG A 10 -6.77 5.57 4.86
N GLU A 11 -6.14 6.42 5.66
CA GLU A 11 -5.79 7.77 5.23
C GLU A 11 -4.79 7.74 4.09
N ILE A 12 -3.77 6.90 4.20
CA ILE A 12 -2.76 6.75 3.15
C ILE A 12 -3.40 6.24 1.87
N HIS A 13 -4.22 5.20 1.97
CA HIS A 13 -4.89 4.63 0.81
C HIS A 13 -5.85 5.63 0.17
N HIS A 14 -6.57 6.39 0.98
CA HIS A 14 -7.48 7.40 0.46
C HIS A 14 -6.72 8.46 -0.34
N PHE A 15 -5.60 8.92 0.18
CA PHE A 15 -4.75 9.88 -0.53
C PHE A 15 -4.27 9.30 -1.85
N GLU A 16 -3.77 8.06 -1.83
CA GLU A 16 -3.29 7.41 -3.03
C GLU A 16 -4.38 7.26 -4.07
N GLU A 17 -5.56 6.83 -3.64
CA GLU A 17 -6.67 6.57 -4.57
C GLU A 17 -7.29 7.85 -5.11
N SER A 18 -7.27 8.93 -4.34
CA SER A 18 -7.88 10.17 -4.79
C SER A 18 -6.92 11.11 -5.50
N VAL A 19 -5.62 11.00 -5.27
CA VAL A 19 -4.62 11.91 -5.84
C VAL A 19 -3.61 11.17 -6.70
N ILE A 20 -2.96 10.16 -6.14
CA ILE A 20 -1.83 9.51 -6.79
C ILE A 20 -2.27 8.66 -7.99
N PHE A 21 -3.23 7.78 -7.79
CA PHE A 21 -3.66 6.88 -8.86
C PHE A 21 -4.29 7.61 -10.05
N PRO A 22 -5.13 8.63 -9.84
CA PRO A 22 -5.62 9.39 -11.00
C PRO A 22 -4.51 10.05 -11.82
N ILE A 23 -3.49 10.59 -11.16
CA ILE A 23 -2.35 11.18 -11.88
C ILE A 23 -1.60 10.09 -12.65
N PHE A 24 -1.38 8.96 -11.98
CA PHE A 24 -0.71 7.82 -12.58
C PHE A 24 -1.48 7.34 -13.82
N GLU A 25 -2.79 7.16 -13.70
CA GLU A 25 -3.63 6.72 -14.80
C GLU A 25 -3.63 7.70 -15.96
N ALA A 26 -3.60 8.99 -15.66
CA ALA A 26 -3.62 10.02 -16.69
C ALA A 26 -2.32 10.08 -17.48
N ARG A 27 -1.23 9.65 -16.90
CA ARG A 27 0.09 9.75 -17.52
C ARG A 27 0.53 8.54 -18.28
N LEU A 28 -0.24 7.50 -18.21
CA LEU A 28 0.13 6.25 -18.82
C LEU A 28 -0.83 5.90 -19.95
N THR A 29 -0.35 5.13 -20.92
CA THR A 29 -1.20 4.64 -21.99
C THR A 29 -2.20 3.64 -21.46
N ALA A 30 -3.38 3.73 -21.97
CA ALA A 30 -4.58 3.26 -21.32
C ALA A 30 -4.60 1.82 -20.82
N ALA A 31 -4.12 0.89 -21.59
CA ALA A 31 -4.39 -0.51 -21.28
C ALA A 31 -3.58 -1.05 -20.09
N ALA A 32 -2.28 -0.77 -20.07
CA ALA A 32 -1.41 -1.30 -19.03
C ALA A 32 -1.67 -0.68 -17.67
N HIS A 33 -2.13 0.56 -17.70
CA HIS A 33 -2.30 1.29 -16.49
C HIS A 33 -3.57 1.07 -15.75
N ALA A 34 -4.64 0.94 -16.50
CA ALA A 34 -5.93 0.63 -15.92
C ALA A 34 -5.81 -0.64 -15.08
N LEU A 35 -5.08 -1.62 -15.61
CA LEU A 35 -4.87 -2.87 -14.89
C LEU A 35 -4.02 -2.68 -13.64
N SER A 36 -2.97 -1.87 -13.73
CA SER A 36 -2.09 -1.64 -12.59
C SER A 36 -2.79 -0.88 -11.48
N ALA A 37 -3.55 0.15 -11.81
CA ALA A 37 -4.27 0.92 -10.81
C ALA A 37 -5.38 0.11 -10.16
N GLN A 38 -6.10 -0.70 -10.94
CA GLN A 38 -7.10 -1.61 -10.39
C GLN A 38 -6.48 -2.61 -9.43
N ARG A 39 -5.33 -3.14 -9.80
CA ARG A 39 -4.63 -4.09 -8.95
C ARG A 39 -4.21 -3.43 -7.63
N LEU A 40 -3.69 -2.22 -7.70
CA LEU A 40 -3.30 -1.48 -6.50
C LEU A 40 -4.50 -1.21 -5.60
N ARG A 41 -5.63 -0.84 -6.18
CA ARG A 41 -6.85 -0.63 -5.39
C ARG A 41 -7.33 -1.91 -4.73
N ALA A 42 -7.24 -3.02 -5.45
CA ALA A 42 -7.61 -4.33 -4.89
C ALA A 42 -6.67 -4.70 -3.75
N GLU A 43 -5.37 -4.43 -3.91
CA GLU A 43 -4.38 -4.68 -2.85
C GLU A 43 -4.67 -3.84 -1.62
N HIS A 44 -5.14 -2.60 -1.79
CA HIS A 44 -5.54 -1.77 -0.66
C HIS A 44 -6.65 -2.41 0.17
N VAL A 45 -7.64 -2.99 -0.51
CA VAL A 45 -8.74 -3.67 0.18
C VAL A 45 -8.21 -4.85 0.98
N GLU A 46 -7.35 -5.65 0.37
CA GLU A 46 -6.75 -6.80 1.04
C GLU A 46 -5.87 -6.38 2.21
N ASP A 47 -5.06 -5.34 2.02
CA ASP A 47 -4.18 -4.84 3.05
C ASP A 47 -4.96 -4.30 4.25
N GLN A 48 -6.07 -3.62 4.00
CA GLN A 48 -6.92 -3.12 5.07
C GLN A 48 -7.58 -4.24 5.85
N ALA A 49 -8.08 -5.26 5.15
CA ALA A 49 -8.67 -6.43 5.81
C ALA A 49 -7.63 -7.14 6.66
N TYR A 50 -6.42 -7.29 6.14
CA TYR A 50 -5.32 -7.91 6.86
C TYR A 50 -4.95 -7.10 8.09
N ALA A 51 -4.88 -5.77 7.93
CA ALA A 51 -4.55 -4.88 9.04
C ALA A 51 -5.62 -4.94 10.13
N GLU A 52 -6.89 -5.09 9.74
CA GLU A 52 -7.99 -5.23 10.72
C GLU A 52 -7.85 -6.52 11.52
N GLU A 53 -7.58 -7.63 10.86
CA GLU A 53 -7.38 -8.91 11.54
C GLU A 53 -6.16 -8.85 12.47
N LEU A 54 -5.08 -8.28 12.00
CA LEU A 54 -3.86 -8.14 12.79
C LEU A 54 -4.12 -7.26 14.01
N THR A 55 -4.82 -6.15 13.84
CA THR A 55 -5.17 -5.24 14.92
C THR A 55 -6.00 -5.96 15.97
N GLU A 56 -7.01 -6.71 15.56
CA GLU A 56 -7.84 -7.47 16.49
C GLU A 56 -7.01 -8.45 17.31
N ALA A 57 -6.11 -9.17 16.65
CA ALA A 57 -5.25 -10.13 17.33
C ALA A 57 -4.33 -9.44 18.35
N LEU A 58 -3.72 -8.34 17.96
CA LEU A 58 -2.80 -7.62 18.84
C LEU A 58 -3.54 -6.97 20.00
N MET A 59 -4.73 -6.44 19.76
CA MET A 59 -5.52 -5.82 20.83
C MET A 59 -6.02 -6.86 21.82
N ALA A 60 -6.41 -8.04 21.34
CA ALA A 60 -6.81 -9.12 22.20
C ALA A 60 -5.66 -9.52 23.15
N ILE A 61 -4.46 -9.64 22.60
CA ILE A 61 -3.27 -9.93 23.40
C ILE A 61 -3.02 -8.81 24.41
N GLY A 62 -3.13 -7.56 23.97
CA GLY A 62 -2.94 -6.41 24.83
C GLY A 62 -3.94 -6.33 25.97
N HIS A 63 -5.13 -6.92 25.80
CA HIS A 63 -6.15 -6.98 26.85
C HIS A 63 -6.08 -8.25 27.67
N GLY A 64 -5.00 -9.02 27.56
CA GLY A 64 -4.75 -10.17 28.40
C GLY A 64 -5.22 -11.50 27.85
N ALA A 65 -5.69 -11.54 26.60
CA ALA A 65 -6.07 -12.81 26.00
C ALA A 65 -4.84 -13.71 25.84
N GLN A 66 -5.05 -15.00 26.03
CA GLN A 66 -3.97 -15.95 25.82
C GLN A 66 -3.75 -16.17 24.34
N VAL A 67 -2.48 -16.24 23.96
CA VAL A 67 -2.11 -16.54 22.59
C VAL A 67 -2.07 -18.05 22.43
N SER A 68 -3.09 -18.61 21.82
CA SER A 68 -3.16 -20.06 21.61
C SER A 68 -2.15 -20.54 20.58
N ASN A 69 -1.76 -19.66 19.65
CA ASN A 69 -0.79 -20.01 18.62
C ASN A 69 0.10 -18.81 18.30
N PRO A 70 1.21 -18.64 19.05
CA PRO A 70 2.12 -17.52 18.82
C PRO A 70 2.73 -17.52 17.43
N GLU A 71 2.94 -18.71 16.84
CA GLU A 71 3.49 -18.79 15.49
C GLU A 71 2.55 -18.21 14.45
N ALA A 72 1.26 -18.44 14.60
CA ALA A 72 0.27 -17.88 13.69
C ALA A 72 0.29 -16.35 13.73
N VAL A 73 0.39 -15.77 14.92
CA VAL A 73 0.50 -14.31 15.06
C VAL A 73 1.77 -13.81 14.40
N GLY A 74 2.88 -14.53 14.59
CA GLY A 74 4.13 -14.19 13.93
C GLY A 74 4.04 -14.25 12.42
N PHE A 75 3.35 -15.22 11.87
CA PHE A 75 3.12 -15.31 10.43
C PHE A 75 2.27 -14.14 9.94
N MET A 76 1.23 -13.75 10.68
CA MET A 76 0.41 -12.60 10.31
C MET A 76 1.23 -11.32 10.25
N LEU A 77 2.08 -11.10 11.25
CA LEU A 77 2.94 -9.93 11.29
C LEU A 77 3.90 -9.91 10.11
N ARG A 78 4.59 -11.01 9.87
CA ARG A 78 5.54 -11.09 8.77
C ARG A 78 4.85 -10.93 7.42
N GLY A 79 3.70 -11.57 7.25
CA GLY A 79 2.93 -11.48 6.03
C GLY A 79 2.47 -10.07 5.74
N PHE A 80 2.00 -9.38 6.76
CA PHE A 80 1.58 -7.99 6.61
C PHE A 80 2.75 -7.10 6.21
N PHE A 81 3.88 -7.21 6.89
CA PHE A 81 5.04 -6.40 6.59
C PHE A 81 5.61 -6.70 5.21
N GLU A 82 5.65 -7.96 4.81
CA GLU A 82 6.11 -8.33 3.49
C GLU A 82 5.20 -7.78 2.40
N SER A 83 3.91 -7.89 2.58
CA SER A 83 2.93 -7.33 1.65
C SER A 83 3.09 -5.82 1.51
N THR A 84 3.25 -5.14 2.64
CA THR A 84 3.42 -3.69 2.67
C THR A 84 4.73 -3.29 1.97
N ARG A 85 5.80 -4.01 2.23
CA ARG A 85 7.08 -3.72 1.59
C ARG A 85 7.02 -3.89 0.08
N ARG A 86 6.35 -4.94 -0.39
CA ARG A 86 6.20 -5.15 -1.84
C ARG A 86 5.36 -4.05 -2.47
N HIS A 87 4.31 -3.64 -1.79
CA HIS A 87 3.44 -2.58 -2.27
C HIS A 87 4.22 -1.26 -2.38
N VAL A 88 4.97 -0.91 -1.35
CA VAL A 88 5.79 0.30 -1.34
C VAL A 88 6.87 0.24 -2.41
N ALA A 89 7.51 -0.92 -2.58
CA ALA A 89 8.53 -1.08 -3.60
C ALA A 89 7.94 -0.92 -4.99
N PHE A 90 6.77 -1.49 -5.24
CA PHE A 90 6.09 -1.34 -6.52
C PHE A 90 5.79 0.13 -6.81
N GLU A 91 5.27 0.85 -5.82
CA GLU A 91 4.94 2.27 -5.98
C GLU A 91 6.19 3.09 -6.27
N ARG A 92 7.27 2.81 -5.55
CA ARG A 92 8.52 3.52 -5.76
C ARG A 92 9.09 3.27 -7.15
N GLU A 93 9.01 2.05 -7.63
CA GLU A 93 9.63 1.66 -8.89
C GLU A 93 8.76 1.99 -10.10
N HIS A 94 7.45 1.93 -9.96
CA HIS A 94 6.56 1.99 -11.12
C HIS A 94 5.57 3.15 -11.09
N VAL A 95 5.17 3.62 -9.94
CA VAL A 95 4.17 4.68 -9.82
C VAL A 95 4.81 6.05 -9.69
N LEU A 96 5.70 6.22 -8.72
CA LEU A 96 6.32 7.53 -8.49
C LEU A 96 7.11 8.06 -9.67
N PRO A 97 7.88 7.23 -10.40
CA PRO A 97 8.57 7.74 -11.58
C PRO A 97 7.63 8.29 -12.65
N VAL A 98 6.46 7.70 -12.80
CA VAL A 98 5.47 8.18 -13.76
C VAL A 98 4.91 9.52 -13.33
N ILE A 99 4.57 9.65 -12.04
CA ILE A 99 4.03 10.89 -11.49
C ILE A 99 5.05 12.01 -11.54
N ASP A 100 6.30 11.68 -11.24
CA ASP A 100 7.39 12.62 -11.20
C ASP A 100 7.87 13.03 -12.59
N ALA A 101 7.51 12.28 -13.60
CA ALA A 101 7.96 12.57 -14.95
C ALA A 101 7.41 13.93 -15.41
N PRO A 102 8.18 14.72 -16.16
CA PRO A 102 7.66 15.94 -16.73
C PRO A 102 6.55 15.62 -17.71
N ASP A 103 5.72 16.60 -18.00
CA ASP A 103 4.67 16.43 -18.98
C ASP A 103 5.26 15.99 -20.30
N SER A 104 4.44 15.37 -21.12
CA SER A 104 4.88 14.76 -22.36
C SER A 104 5.66 15.71 -23.25
N CYS A 105 5.41 16.98 -23.16
CA CYS A 105 6.14 17.97 -23.94
C CYS A 105 7.46 18.36 -23.32
N ALA A 106 7.69 18.06 -22.06
CA ALA A 106 8.93 18.37 -21.39
C ALA A 106 9.83 17.15 -21.38
N ARG A 107 10.61 17.03 -22.38
CA ARG A 107 11.38 15.81 -22.64
C ARG A 107 12.68 15.70 -21.90
N LEU A 108 12.91 16.49 -20.91
CA LEU A 108 14.19 16.47 -20.23
C LEU A 108 14.37 15.21 -19.40
N PRO A 109 15.53 14.54 -19.55
CA PRO A 109 15.82 13.40 -18.68
C PRO A 109 15.88 13.85 -17.24
N ARG A 110 15.38 13.02 -16.36
CA ARG A 110 15.43 13.32 -14.95
C ARG A 110 16.42 12.41 -14.27
N VAL A 111 17.19 13.02 -13.41
CA VAL A 111 18.09 12.26 -12.55
C VAL A 111 17.28 11.74 -11.37
N ARG A 112 17.37 10.47 -11.13
CA ARG A 112 16.68 9.83 -10.04
C ARG A 112 17.62 9.64 -8.88
N THR A 113 17.16 9.98 -7.71
CA THR A 113 17.97 9.87 -6.51
C THR A 113 17.36 8.94 -5.48
N TYR A 114 16.61 8.01 -5.89
CA TYR A 114 16.05 7.04 -4.97
C TYR A 114 17.08 6.07 -4.47
#